data_3ba4def4f04a6e78c1791345910af74a
#
_entry.id   3ba4def4f04a6e78c1791345910af74a
#
_cell.length_a   1.000
_cell.length_b   1.000
_cell.length_c   1.000
_cell.angle_alpha   90.00
_cell.angle_beta   90.00
_cell.angle_gamma   90.00
#
_symmetry.space_group_name_H-M   'P 1'
#
loop_
_entity.id
_entity.type
_entity.pdbx_description
1 polymer ?
#
loop_
_entity_poly.entity_id
_entity_poly.type
_entity_poly.pdbx_seq_one_letter_code
_entity_poly.pdbx_strand_id
1 'polypeptide(L)'
;MTSGSRIPRRAAAGVALALALALPAAAAPKEAGWRIPTAVKKLPNGLTVVVSEDHSSPTFGLCLAFRIGFRLEPKGRTGFAHLFEHMMFQGTPNAPKGTYDRVIEGGGGVNNGSTRYDYTNYIVSAPVSALEPVLWLEADRMKALDFSEKNLSNQKEVVKEEIRVNVKNKPYGLFFWTDVAGTAFDKWENAHDGYGSFTDLDAAQVADVKSFFESYYGPNNAVLAIVGDVTPEEAFAKVEKYFGSIPARPTPAKPDVAEKANTKERTLSQTDPLANVPAVAVGWKLPARGTKDDVPAAVLGHLLAGGEASRLYQGLVKGKELLVEIDGGLNWPLDDAFSYEGPTLLTLFGLYKPDTTAKAVVAAIDAEIASIAKGNVGPAELERTKTMMVSDLYGQLEMPLDRATAVCLAQLFTGDPASVNDLPRKIAAVTSADLARVAS
;
A
#
# COMPACT_ATOMS: atom_id res chain seq x y z
N MET A 1 55.63 15.40 -75.79
CA MET A 1 55.30 16.72 -76.41
C MET A 1 54.26 17.34 -75.52
N THR A 2 54.52 18.53 -75.14
CA THR A 2 53.79 19.65 -74.53
C THR A 2 53.52 19.51 -72.99
N SER A 3 54.34 20.09 -72.19
CA SER A 3 54.36 21.46 -71.70
C SER A 3 53.13 21.77 -70.82
N GLY A 4 53.24 21.66 -69.52
CA GLY A 4 52.29 22.06 -68.51
C GLY A 4 52.88 23.11 -67.57
N SER A 5 52.31 24.29 -67.58
CA SER A 5 52.71 25.45 -66.78
C SER A 5 52.19 25.32 -65.35
N ARG A 6 53.05 25.54 -64.37
CA ARG A 6 52.77 25.68 -62.92
C ARG A 6 52.37 27.12 -62.60
N ILE A 7 51.20 27.31 -61.93
CA ILE A 7 50.79 28.57 -61.34
C ILE A 7 50.98 28.48 -59.82
N PRO A 8 51.58 29.42 -59.14
CA PRO A 8 51.81 29.37 -57.68
C PRO A 8 50.51 29.77 -56.91
N ARG A 9 50.15 28.98 -55.93
CA ARG A 9 49.09 29.31 -54.96
C ARG A 9 49.63 30.26 -53.89
N ARG A 10 49.08 31.45 -53.87
CA ARG A 10 49.27 32.40 -52.75
C ARG A 10 48.35 31.93 -51.57
N ALA A 11 48.95 31.73 -50.43
CA ALA A 11 48.26 31.51 -49.17
C ALA A 11 47.65 32.82 -48.65
N ALA A 12 46.33 32.89 -48.52
CA ALA A 12 45.63 33.95 -47.83
C ALA A 12 45.30 33.43 -46.39
N ALA A 13 45.94 34.01 -45.41
CA ALA A 13 45.63 33.78 -44.01
C ALA A 13 44.38 34.58 -43.64
N GLY A 14 43.24 33.89 -43.54
CA GLY A 14 41.98 34.45 -43.01
C GLY A 14 41.91 34.23 -41.50
N VAL A 15 42.01 35.31 -40.71
CA VAL A 15 41.73 35.33 -39.28
C VAL A 15 40.21 35.27 -39.12
N ALA A 16 39.66 34.13 -38.73
CA ALA A 16 38.26 34.01 -38.36
C ALA A 16 38.11 34.38 -36.86
N LEU A 17 37.54 35.55 -36.62
CA LEU A 17 37.16 36.01 -35.29
C LEU A 17 35.84 35.32 -34.93
N ALA A 18 35.90 34.26 -34.09
CA ALA A 18 34.71 33.59 -33.58
C ALA A 18 34.14 34.42 -32.43
N LEU A 19 33.08 35.18 -32.68
CA LEU A 19 32.26 35.79 -31.65
C LEU A 19 31.37 34.66 -31.03
N ALA A 20 31.74 34.17 -29.87
CA ALA A 20 30.91 33.30 -29.06
C ALA A 20 29.79 34.15 -28.41
N LEU A 21 28.62 34.19 -29.04
CA LEU A 21 27.39 34.67 -28.41
C LEU A 21 27.01 33.66 -27.34
N ALA A 22 27.32 33.94 -26.06
CA ALA A 22 26.73 33.24 -24.93
C ALA A 22 25.25 33.61 -24.85
N LEU A 23 24.38 32.78 -25.42
CA LEU A 23 22.95 32.82 -25.14
C LEU A 23 22.76 32.43 -23.68
N PRO A 24 22.02 33.21 -22.88
CA PRO A 24 21.64 32.76 -21.55
C PRO A 24 20.88 31.44 -21.71
N ALA A 25 21.35 30.37 -21.07
CA ALA A 25 20.61 29.15 -20.96
C ALA A 25 19.27 29.52 -20.29
N ALA A 26 18.19 29.58 -21.07
CA ALA A 26 16.87 29.66 -20.54
C ALA A 26 16.71 28.45 -19.61
N ALA A 27 16.51 28.72 -18.31
CA ALA A 27 16.15 27.69 -17.38
C ALA A 27 14.94 26.97 -17.97
N ALA A 28 15.09 25.67 -18.26
CA ALA A 28 13.97 24.87 -18.69
C ALA A 28 12.82 25.10 -17.68
N PRO A 29 11.58 25.35 -18.14
CA PRO A 29 10.47 25.46 -17.23
C PRO A 29 10.51 24.19 -16.36
N LYS A 30 10.50 24.35 -15.03
CA LYS A 30 10.26 23.24 -14.13
C LYS A 30 8.97 22.63 -14.61
N GLU A 31 9.03 21.48 -15.26
CA GLU A 31 7.83 20.70 -15.53
C GLU A 31 7.12 20.54 -14.19
N ALA A 32 5.98 21.16 -14.05
CA ALA A 32 5.09 20.86 -12.95
C ALA A 32 4.68 19.42 -13.21
N GLY A 33 5.36 18.46 -12.56
CA GLY A 33 5.07 17.05 -12.71
C GLY A 33 3.58 16.81 -12.48
N TRP A 34 3.02 15.80 -13.09
CA TRP A 34 1.64 15.40 -12.91
C TRP A 34 1.28 15.35 -11.41
N ARG A 35 0.14 15.89 -11.03
CA ARG A 35 -0.33 15.98 -9.65
C ARG A 35 -1.80 15.61 -9.59
N ILE A 36 -2.20 14.95 -8.52
CA ILE A 36 -3.61 14.74 -8.18
C ILE A 36 -4.08 16.01 -7.45
N PRO A 37 -4.98 16.83 -8.05
CA PRO A 37 -5.58 17.95 -7.35
C PRO A 37 -6.49 17.42 -6.24
N THR A 38 -6.54 18.08 -5.08
CA THR A 38 -7.39 17.64 -3.98
C THR A 38 -8.11 18.83 -3.36
N ALA A 39 -9.42 18.71 -3.19
CA ALA A 39 -10.24 19.58 -2.35
C ALA A 39 -10.65 18.78 -1.10
N VAL A 40 -10.60 19.43 0.07
CA VAL A 40 -10.89 18.78 1.35
C VAL A 40 -11.98 19.52 2.10
N LYS A 41 -12.96 18.79 2.61
CA LYS A 41 -14.00 19.32 3.51
C LYS A 41 -14.16 18.40 4.71
N LYS A 42 -14.16 18.95 5.92
CA LYS A 42 -14.51 18.20 7.13
C LYS A 42 -15.93 18.55 7.53
N LEU A 43 -16.79 17.54 7.65
CA LEU A 43 -18.18 17.73 8.09
C LEU A 43 -18.24 17.94 9.61
N PRO A 44 -19.34 18.55 10.13
CA PRO A 44 -19.51 18.75 11.57
C PRO A 44 -19.45 17.47 12.41
N ASN A 45 -19.85 16.33 11.84
CA ASN A 45 -19.78 15.01 12.49
C ASN A 45 -18.38 14.37 12.46
N GLY A 46 -17.40 15.06 11.90
CA GLY A 46 -16.01 14.64 11.87
C GLY A 46 -15.56 13.87 10.63
N LEU A 47 -16.47 13.49 9.72
CA LEU A 47 -16.10 12.85 8.43
C LEU A 47 -15.24 13.82 7.62
N THR A 48 -14.06 13.35 7.20
CA THR A 48 -13.22 14.08 6.27
C THR A 48 -13.50 13.60 4.85
N VAL A 49 -13.83 14.52 3.96
CA VAL A 49 -14.13 14.24 2.55
C VAL A 49 -13.03 14.83 1.69
N VAL A 50 -12.48 14.02 0.80
CA VAL A 50 -11.47 14.40 -0.19
C VAL A 50 -12.06 14.24 -1.58
N VAL A 51 -11.97 15.26 -2.42
CA VAL A 51 -12.44 15.20 -3.80
C VAL A 51 -11.32 15.59 -4.74
N SER A 52 -11.15 14.81 -5.80
CA SER A 52 -10.25 15.12 -6.91
C SER A 52 -11.02 15.04 -8.21
N GLU A 53 -11.19 16.20 -8.85
CA GLU A 53 -11.90 16.34 -10.12
C GLU A 53 -11.04 15.80 -11.28
N ASP A 54 -11.64 14.93 -12.11
CA ASP A 54 -11.02 14.37 -13.31
C ASP A 54 -12.08 14.01 -14.35
N HIS A 55 -12.19 14.83 -15.39
CA HIS A 55 -13.16 14.65 -16.48
C HIS A 55 -12.64 13.81 -17.67
N SER A 56 -11.55 13.08 -17.49
CA SER A 56 -10.97 12.23 -18.53
C SER A 56 -11.86 11.04 -18.92
N SER A 57 -12.72 10.61 -18.02
CA SER A 57 -13.68 9.51 -18.19
C SER A 57 -14.96 9.79 -17.41
N PRO A 58 -16.16 9.42 -17.91
CA PRO A 58 -17.44 9.61 -17.22
C PRO A 58 -17.63 8.61 -16.05
N THR A 59 -16.58 8.38 -15.27
CA THR A 59 -16.53 7.42 -14.16
C THR A 59 -16.02 8.09 -12.90
N PHE A 60 -16.25 7.44 -11.77
CA PHE A 60 -15.62 7.81 -10.50
C PHE A 60 -15.03 6.58 -9.79
N GLY A 61 -14.02 6.83 -8.98
CA GLY A 61 -13.53 5.95 -7.93
C GLY A 61 -13.89 6.53 -6.57
N LEU A 62 -14.36 5.70 -5.67
CA LEU A 62 -14.68 6.04 -4.29
C LEU A 62 -13.90 5.12 -3.36
N CYS A 63 -13.30 5.71 -2.32
CA CYS A 63 -12.71 4.98 -1.21
C CYS A 63 -13.25 5.54 0.10
N LEU A 64 -13.93 4.70 0.89
CA LEU A 64 -14.33 4.99 2.26
C LEU A 64 -13.44 4.16 3.19
N ALA A 65 -12.50 4.80 3.88
CA ALA A 65 -11.57 4.13 4.78
C ALA A 65 -11.87 4.50 6.24
N PHE A 66 -11.86 3.48 7.09
CA PHE A 66 -11.97 3.61 8.54
C PHE A 66 -10.62 3.31 9.18
N ARG A 67 -10.26 4.08 10.21
CA ARG A 67 -9.04 3.85 11.00
C ARG A 67 -9.27 2.73 12.01
N ILE A 68 -9.47 1.53 11.48
CA ILE A 68 -9.63 0.27 12.19
C ILE A 68 -9.05 -0.84 11.33
N GLY A 69 -8.14 -1.62 11.87
CA GLY A 69 -7.52 -2.77 11.24
C GLY A 69 -7.11 -3.79 12.29
N PHE A 70 -6.35 -4.79 11.90
CA PHE A 70 -5.95 -5.90 12.78
C PHE A 70 -5.33 -5.40 14.09
N ARG A 71 -4.55 -4.34 14.02
CA ARG A 71 -3.82 -3.76 15.16
C ARG A 71 -4.70 -3.33 16.34
N LEU A 72 -5.96 -3.04 16.07
CA LEU A 72 -6.93 -2.57 17.07
C LEU A 72 -7.90 -3.65 17.54
N GLU A 73 -7.70 -4.88 17.11
CA GLU A 73 -8.53 -6.01 17.56
C GLU A 73 -8.35 -6.27 19.06
N PRO A 74 -9.40 -6.60 19.79
CA PRO A 74 -9.26 -7.02 21.18
C PRO A 74 -8.62 -8.41 21.29
N LYS A 75 -7.85 -8.67 22.33
CA LYS A 75 -7.33 -10.01 22.63
C LYS A 75 -8.46 -11.03 22.78
N GLY A 76 -8.31 -12.19 22.15
CA GLY A 76 -9.37 -13.21 22.06
C GLY A 76 -10.49 -12.86 21.08
N ARG A 77 -10.23 -11.93 20.17
CA ARG A 77 -11.12 -11.51 19.09
C ARG A 77 -10.33 -11.26 17.80
N THR A 78 -9.36 -12.14 17.51
CA THR A 78 -8.57 -12.06 16.28
C THR A 78 -9.45 -12.34 15.07
N GLY A 79 -9.23 -11.59 13.99
CA GLY A 79 -10.03 -11.66 12.77
C GLY A 79 -11.34 -10.85 12.81
N PHE A 80 -11.59 -10.07 13.89
CA PHE A 80 -12.80 -9.26 13.99
C PHE A 80 -12.84 -8.13 12.96
N ALA A 81 -11.74 -7.49 12.69
CA ALA A 81 -11.68 -6.44 11.68
C ALA A 81 -12.03 -7.00 10.29
N HIS A 82 -11.51 -8.18 9.95
CA HIS A 82 -11.83 -8.88 8.70
C HIS A 82 -13.27 -9.41 8.68
N LEU A 83 -13.73 -10.06 9.75
CA LEU A 83 -15.13 -10.48 9.87
C LEU A 83 -16.07 -9.28 9.70
N PHE A 84 -15.69 -8.12 10.25
CA PHE A 84 -16.50 -6.92 10.15
C PHE A 84 -16.51 -6.34 8.73
N GLU A 85 -15.43 -6.43 7.99
CA GLU A 85 -15.40 -6.11 6.55
C GLU A 85 -16.52 -6.87 5.83
N HIS A 86 -16.64 -8.19 6.05
CA HIS A 86 -17.70 -9.02 5.49
C HIS A 86 -19.10 -8.61 5.96
N MET A 87 -19.25 -8.26 7.24
CA MET A 87 -20.54 -7.84 7.79
C MET A 87 -21.07 -6.56 7.14
N MET A 88 -20.21 -5.67 6.66
CA MET A 88 -20.61 -4.45 5.95
C MET A 88 -21.34 -4.70 4.63
N PHE A 89 -21.26 -5.91 4.06
CA PHE A 89 -21.96 -6.31 2.84
C PHE A 89 -23.25 -7.13 3.11
N GLN A 90 -23.61 -7.35 4.38
CA GLN A 90 -24.74 -8.22 4.72
C GLN A 90 -26.10 -7.52 4.79
N GLY A 91 -26.13 -6.23 4.39
CA GLY A 91 -27.34 -5.42 4.33
C GLY A 91 -27.58 -4.57 5.55
N THR A 92 -28.58 -3.75 5.42
CA THR A 92 -29.05 -2.75 6.39
C THR A 92 -30.57 -2.86 6.55
N PRO A 93 -31.19 -2.17 7.51
CA PRO A 93 -32.64 -2.09 7.59
C PRO A 93 -33.31 -1.51 6.33
N ASN A 94 -32.63 -0.63 5.57
CA ASN A 94 -33.19 0.02 4.38
C ASN A 94 -32.75 -0.64 3.06
N ALA A 95 -31.62 -1.32 3.06
CA ALA A 95 -31.06 -2.03 1.91
C ALA A 95 -30.73 -3.48 2.31
N PRO A 96 -31.70 -4.41 2.17
CA PRO A 96 -31.49 -5.81 2.51
C PRO A 96 -30.31 -6.44 1.76
N LYS A 97 -29.73 -7.52 2.30
CA LYS A 97 -28.60 -8.27 1.73
C LYS A 97 -28.73 -8.45 0.22
N GLY A 98 -27.66 -8.19 -0.51
CA GLY A 98 -27.58 -8.26 -1.98
C GLY A 98 -28.12 -7.02 -2.70
N THR A 99 -28.68 -6.03 -1.97
CA THR A 99 -29.10 -4.76 -2.59
C THR A 99 -27.91 -3.92 -2.97
N TYR A 100 -26.87 -3.89 -2.12
CA TYR A 100 -25.63 -3.15 -2.35
C TYR A 100 -24.99 -3.57 -3.68
N ASP A 101 -24.70 -4.86 -3.84
CA ASP A 101 -24.06 -5.39 -5.05
C ASP A 101 -24.94 -5.18 -6.29
N ARG A 102 -26.23 -5.48 -6.19
CA ARG A 102 -27.17 -5.32 -7.30
C ARG A 102 -27.26 -3.89 -7.81
N VAL A 103 -27.21 -2.90 -6.91
CA VAL A 103 -27.28 -1.48 -7.31
C VAL A 103 -25.97 -1.06 -7.98
N ILE A 104 -24.83 -1.45 -7.42
CA ILE A 104 -23.51 -1.10 -7.97
C ILE A 104 -23.27 -1.81 -9.30
N GLU A 105 -23.42 -3.13 -9.35
CA GLU A 105 -23.20 -3.92 -10.56
C GLU A 105 -24.26 -3.59 -11.64
N GLY A 106 -25.52 -3.41 -11.25
CA GLY A 106 -26.59 -2.97 -12.15
C GLY A 106 -26.36 -1.56 -12.71
N GLY A 107 -25.61 -0.72 -12.01
CA GLY A 107 -25.14 0.59 -12.46
C GLY A 107 -23.85 0.53 -13.31
N GLY A 108 -23.33 -0.67 -13.59
CA GLY A 108 -22.07 -0.87 -14.35
C GLY A 108 -20.82 -0.67 -13.51
N GLY A 109 -20.92 -0.71 -12.19
CA GLY A 109 -19.81 -0.57 -11.26
C GLY A 109 -19.30 -1.90 -10.70
N VAL A 110 -18.20 -1.80 -9.98
CA VAL A 110 -17.61 -2.87 -9.17
C VAL A 110 -17.31 -2.34 -7.78
N ASN A 111 -17.33 -3.22 -6.79
CA ASN A 111 -17.01 -2.87 -5.41
C ASN A 111 -16.11 -3.93 -4.77
N ASN A 112 -15.40 -3.56 -3.70
CA ASN A 112 -14.65 -4.47 -2.86
C ASN A 112 -14.45 -3.88 -1.45
N GLY A 113 -13.92 -4.69 -0.54
CA GLY A 113 -13.40 -4.29 0.76
C GLY A 113 -12.01 -4.85 0.97
N SER A 114 -11.25 -4.26 1.88
CA SER A 114 -10.02 -4.86 2.36
C SER A 114 -9.67 -4.40 3.77
N THR A 115 -9.14 -5.31 4.57
CA THR A 115 -8.65 -5.06 5.92
C THR A 115 -7.15 -5.23 5.99
N ARG A 116 -6.48 -4.26 6.60
CA ARG A 116 -5.03 -4.23 6.80
C ARG A 116 -4.71 -3.99 8.27
N TYR A 117 -3.43 -3.85 8.63
CA TYR A 117 -3.05 -3.62 10.02
C TYR A 117 -3.65 -2.34 10.61
N ASP A 118 -3.68 -1.26 9.84
CA ASP A 118 -4.02 0.07 10.35
C ASP A 118 -5.35 0.62 9.83
N TYR A 119 -6.00 -0.06 8.86
CA TYR A 119 -7.26 0.41 8.26
C TYR A 119 -8.10 -0.71 7.67
N THR A 120 -9.38 -0.42 7.49
CA THR A 120 -10.32 -1.16 6.63
C THR A 120 -10.93 -0.18 5.65
N ASN A 121 -10.91 -0.51 4.36
CA ASN A 121 -11.51 0.33 3.34
C ASN A 121 -12.57 -0.41 2.52
N TYR A 122 -13.46 0.37 1.95
CA TYR A 122 -14.50 -0.04 1.01
C TYR A 122 -14.36 0.83 -0.22
N ILE A 123 -14.30 0.18 -1.38
CA ILE A 123 -14.00 0.84 -2.64
C ILE A 123 -15.07 0.55 -3.67
N VAL A 124 -15.37 1.57 -4.49
CA VAL A 124 -16.32 1.46 -5.61
C VAL A 124 -15.74 2.17 -6.82
N SER A 125 -15.83 1.53 -7.99
CA SER A 125 -15.61 2.17 -9.28
C SER A 125 -16.89 2.01 -10.11
N ALA A 126 -17.43 3.12 -10.62
CA ALA A 126 -18.68 3.09 -11.38
C ALA A 126 -18.81 4.30 -12.31
N PRO A 127 -19.74 4.27 -13.29
CA PRO A 127 -20.14 5.45 -14.04
C PRO A 127 -20.68 6.55 -13.10
N VAL A 128 -20.42 7.83 -13.43
CA VAL A 128 -20.81 8.97 -12.57
C VAL A 128 -22.32 9.04 -12.27
N SER A 129 -23.16 8.49 -13.15
CA SER A 129 -24.60 8.37 -12.93
C SER A 129 -24.97 7.52 -11.71
N ALA A 130 -24.09 6.63 -11.26
CA ALA A 130 -24.28 5.79 -10.08
C ALA A 130 -23.77 6.45 -8.78
N LEU A 131 -23.13 7.62 -8.83
CA LEU A 131 -22.51 8.25 -7.67
C LEU A 131 -23.52 8.49 -6.54
N GLU A 132 -24.70 9.01 -6.84
CA GLU A 132 -25.69 9.33 -5.81
C GLU A 132 -26.28 8.07 -5.14
N PRO A 133 -26.72 7.03 -5.85
CA PRO A 133 -27.07 5.75 -5.25
C PRO A 133 -25.95 5.13 -4.41
N VAL A 134 -24.71 5.17 -4.86
CA VAL A 134 -23.55 4.66 -4.10
C VAL A 134 -23.37 5.44 -2.81
N LEU A 135 -23.39 6.76 -2.84
CA LEU A 135 -23.28 7.58 -1.63
C LEU A 135 -24.41 7.32 -0.62
N TRP A 136 -25.62 7.07 -1.12
CA TRP A 136 -26.72 6.67 -0.26
C TRP A 136 -26.47 5.34 0.43
N LEU A 137 -26.02 4.33 -0.32
CA LEU A 137 -25.69 2.99 0.22
C LEU A 137 -24.57 3.05 1.24
N GLU A 138 -23.49 3.79 0.95
CA GLU A 138 -22.38 3.98 1.87
C GLU A 138 -22.80 4.66 3.18
N ALA A 139 -23.61 5.70 3.07
CA ALA A 139 -24.16 6.38 4.23
C ALA A 139 -25.11 5.48 5.03
N ASP A 140 -25.93 4.67 4.36
CA ASP A 140 -26.87 3.78 5.01
C ASP A 140 -26.17 2.69 5.82
N ARG A 141 -25.16 2.03 5.25
CA ARG A 141 -24.37 1.03 5.99
C ARG A 141 -23.48 1.64 7.10
N MET A 142 -23.10 2.91 7.01
CA MET A 142 -22.44 3.61 8.12
C MET A 142 -23.42 3.91 9.28
N LYS A 143 -24.72 4.08 9.00
CA LYS A 143 -25.74 4.29 10.04
C LYS A 143 -26.06 3.05 10.83
N ALA A 144 -26.34 1.95 10.13
CA ALA A 144 -26.76 0.70 10.72
C ALA A 144 -26.55 -0.48 9.78
N LEU A 145 -26.35 -1.67 10.35
CA LEU A 145 -26.22 -2.93 9.64
C LEU A 145 -27.26 -3.94 10.15
N ASP A 146 -27.54 -4.97 9.36
CA ASP A 146 -28.31 -6.15 9.82
C ASP A 146 -27.40 -7.09 10.63
N PHE A 147 -27.38 -6.88 11.94
CA PHE A 147 -26.66 -7.72 12.91
C PHE A 147 -27.46 -8.95 13.34
N SER A 148 -28.13 -9.65 12.41
CA SER A 148 -28.82 -10.89 12.74
C SER A 148 -27.83 -12.04 13.01
N GLU A 149 -28.22 -12.96 13.91
CA GLU A 149 -27.48 -14.21 14.16
C GLU A 149 -27.25 -15.00 12.87
N LYS A 150 -28.24 -14.99 11.96
CA LYS A 150 -28.14 -15.65 10.65
C LYS A 150 -27.00 -15.07 9.82
N ASN A 151 -26.89 -13.75 9.72
CA ASN A 151 -25.81 -13.09 8.96
C ASN A 151 -24.45 -13.34 9.62
N LEU A 152 -24.35 -13.18 10.93
CA LEU A 152 -23.11 -13.44 11.67
C LEU A 152 -22.64 -14.88 11.50
N SER A 153 -23.51 -15.87 11.76
CA SER A 153 -23.17 -17.29 11.60
C SER A 153 -22.71 -17.62 10.19
N ASN A 154 -23.40 -17.09 9.17
CA ASN A 154 -22.97 -17.27 7.78
C ASN A 154 -21.58 -16.65 7.52
N GLN A 155 -21.34 -15.42 7.97
CA GLN A 155 -20.06 -14.76 7.69
C GLN A 155 -18.89 -15.39 8.45
N LYS A 156 -19.09 -15.91 9.66
CA LYS A 156 -18.08 -16.72 10.35
C LYS A 156 -17.62 -17.90 9.50
N GLU A 157 -18.53 -18.62 8.87
CA GLU A 157 -18.18 -19.75 7.99
C GLU A 157 -17.49 -19.28 6.71
N VAL A 158 -17.95 -18.18 6.09
CA VAL A 158 -17.32 -17.61 4.88
C VAL A 158 -15.86 -17.20 5.18
N VAL A 159 -15.62 -16.47 6.27
CA VAL A 159 -14.27 -16.05 6.67
C VAL A 159 -13.37 -17.27 6.99
N LYS A 160 -13.92 -18.27 7.70
CA LYS A 160 -13.15 -19.51 7.96
C LYS A 160 -12.79 -20.26 6.68
N GLU A 161 -13.70 -20.28 5.68
CA GLU A 161 -13.41 -20.90 4.39
C GLU A 161 -12.37 -20.10 3.62
N GLU A 162 -12.43 -18.79 3.65
CA GLU A 162 -11.41 -17.93 3.06
C GLU A 162 -10.03 -18.16 3.68
N ILE A 163 -9.94 -18.26 5.02
CA ILE A 163 -8.70 -18.61 5.72
C ILE A 163 -8.17 -19.99 5.26
N ARG A 164 -9.07 -20.99 5.06
CA ARG A 164 -8.64 -22.28 4.51
C ARG A 164 -8.05 -22.13 3.12
N VAL A 165 -8.76 -21.45 2.23
CA VAL A 165 -8.37 -21.33 0.81
C VAL A 165 -7.14 -20.44 0.63
N ASN A 166 -7.07 -19.29 1.32
CA ASN A 166 -6.04 -18.30 1.07
C ASN A 166 -4.79 -18.46 1.95
N VAL A 167 -4.90 -19.15 3.07
CA VAL A 167 -3.79 -19.31 4.02
C VAL A 167 -3.45 -20.78 4.21
N LYS A 168 -4.38 -21.59 4.76
CA LYS A 168 -4.06 -22.95 5.21
C LYS A 168 -3.83 -23.97 4.09
N ASN A 169 -4.49 -23.79 2.94
CA ASN A 169 -4.37 -24.68 1.78
C ASN A 169 -3.38 -24.17 0.72
N LYS A 170 -2.60 -23.13 1.05
CA LYS A 170 -1.52 -22.64 0.19
C LYS A 170 -0.17 -22.96 0.78
N PRO A 171 0.80 -23.41 -0.03
CA PRO A 171 2.18 -23.49 0.42
C PRO A 171 2.63 -22.14 0.98
N TYR A 172 3.31 -22.16 2.10
CA TYR A 172 3.85 -20.99 2.80
C TYR A 172 2.81 -19.95 3.27
N GLY A 173 1.50 -20.25 3.21
CA GLY A 173 0.46 -19.29 3.57
C GLY A 173 0.58 -18.75 4.99
N LEU A 174 1.03 -19.55 5.94
CA LEU A 174 1.28 -19.09 7.33
C LEU A 174 2.47 -18.14 7.45
N PHE A 175 3.48 -18.26 6.58
CA PHE A 175 4.65 -17.38 6.62
C PHE A 175 4.26 -15.91 6.63
N PHE A 176 3.41 -15.52 5.68
CA PHE A 176 3.09 -14.13 5.40
C PHE A 176 2.16 -13.54 6.46
N TRP A 177 1.17 -14.31 6.89
CA TRP A 177 0.09 -13.78 7.71
C TRP A 177 0.31 -13.93 9.20
N THR A 178 1.13 -14.91 9.61
CA THR A 178 1.27 -15.28 11.02
C THR A 178 2.72 -15.31 11.47
N ASP A 179 3.58 -16.07 10.75
CA ASP A 179 4.86 -16.49 11.30
C ASP A 179 5.89 -15.37 11.33
N VAL A 180 5.99 -14.57 10.26
CA VAL A 180 6.99 -13.50 10.17
C VAL A 180 6.68 -12.40 11.18
N ALA A 181 5.44 -11.92 11.24
CA ALA A 181 5.02 -10.91 12.19
C ALA A 181 5.11 -11.43 13.63
N GLY A 182 4.60 -12.65 13.90
CA GLY A 182 4.65 -13.29 15.21
C GLY A 182 6.05 -13.55 15.73
N THR A 183 7.02 -13.78 14.83
CA THR A 183 8.44 -13.95 15.18
C THR A 183 9.13 -12.61 15.40
N ALA A 184 8.82 -11.61 14.59
CA ALA A 184 9.51 -10.33 14.59
C ALA A 184 9.08 -9.42 15.75
N PHE A 185 7.76 -9.28 15.98
CA PHE A 185 7.22 -8.31 16.94
C PHE A 185 7.08 -8.84 18.36
N ASP A 186 7.13 -7.93 19.34
CA ASP A 186 6.95 -8.23 20.76
C ASP A 186 5.53 -7.93 21.24
N LYS A 187 4.92 -6.87 20.69
CA LYS A 187 3.57 -6.47 21.07
C LYS A 187 2.54 -7.30 20.32
N TRP A 188 1.54 -7.76 21.05
CA TRP A 188 0.45 -8.55 20.50
C TRP A 188 -0.25 -7.83 19.35
N GLU A 189 -0.44 -6.52 19.46
CA GLU A 189 -1.09 -5.67 18.46
C GLU A 189 -0.40 -5.73 17.08
N ASN A 190 0.91 -5.98 17.08
CA ASN A 190 1.71 -6.08 15.85
C ASN A 190 1.94 -7.53 15.41
N ALA A 191 1.86 -8.48 16.35
CA ALA A 191 2.32 -9.86 16.18
C ALA A 191 1.19 -10.85 15.84
N HIS A 192 -0.07 -10.53 16.16
CA HIS A 192 -1.16 -11.48 16.00
C HIS A 192 -1.62 -11.61 14.53
N ASP A 193 -2.27 -12.72 14.25
CA ASP A 193 -2.82 -13.06 12.94
C ASP A 193 -4.03 -12.18 12.60
N GLY A 194 -3.93 -11.40 11.53
CA GLY A 194 -5.00 -10.53 11.08
C GLY A 194 -6.16 -11.26 10.39
N TYR A 195 -5.95 -12.47 9.86
CA TYR A 195 -7.06 -13.29 9.35
C TYR A 195 -7.93 -13.86 10.47
N GLY A 196 -7.32 -14.10 11.64
CA GLY A 196 -8.00 -14.57 12.83
C GLY A 196 -8.00 -16.08 13.06
N SER A 197 -8.05 -16.45 14.33
CA SER A 197 -8.18 -17.85 14.73
C SER A 197 -9.63 -18.33 14.58
N PHE A 198 -9.81 -19.60 14.22
CA PHE A 198 -11.16 -20.20 14.18
C PHE A 198 -11.84 -20.15 15.55
N THR A 199 -11.08 -20.31 16.63
CA THR A 199 -11.58 -20.23 18.02
C THR A 199 -12.19 -18.86 18.32
N ASP A 200 -11.51 -17.79 17.94
CA ASP A 200 -11.98 -16.43 18.19
C ASP A 200 -13.18 -16.08 17.30
N LEU A 201 -13.15 -16.51 16.05
CA LEU A 201 -14.26 -16.34 15.11
C LEU A 201 -15.52 -17.10 15.58
N ASP A 202 -15.37 -18.36 16.07
CA ASP A 202 -16.49 -19.13 16.61
C ASP A 202 -17.08 -18.51 17.87
N ALA A 203 -16.24 -17.90 18.72
CA ALA A 203 -16.67 -17.23 19.94
C ALA A 203 -17.37 -15.88 19.69
N ALA A 204 -17.31 -15.31 18.48
CA ALA A 204 -17.95 -14.05 18.14
C ALA A 204 -19.47 -14.07 18.33
N GLN A 205 -20.02 -13.07 19.01
CA GLN A 205 -21.44 -12.89 19.26
C GLN A 205 -21.95 -11.60 18.61
N VAL A 206 -23.26 -11.51 18.35
CA VAL A 206 -23.90 -10.29 17.82
C VAL A 206 -23.58 -9.06 18.68
N ALA A 207 -23.52 -9.20 19.98
CA ALA A 207 -23.19 -8.10 20.90
C ALA A 207 -21.76 -7.57 20.66
N ASP A 208 -20.80 -8.47 20.44
CA ASP A 208 -19.40 -8.10 20.13
C ASP A 208 -19.34 -7.30 18.82
N VAL A 209 -20.02 -7.78 17.77
CA VAL A 209 -20.05 -7.14 16.45
C VAL A 209 -20.72 -5.76 16.51
N LYS A 210 -21.82 -5.61 17.26
CA LYS A 210 -22.44 -4.30 17.50
C LYS A 210 -21.52 -3.34 18.22
N SER A 211 -20.88 -3.80 19.28
CA SER A 211 -19.93 -2.97 20.04
C SER A 211 -18.75 -2.52 19.17
N PHE A 212 -18.24 -3.40 18.32
CA PHE A 212 -17.15 -3.09 17.39
C PHE A 212 -17.58 -2.01 16.37
N PHE A 213 -18.79 -2.16 15.79
CA PHE A 213 -19.37 -1.15 14.90
C PHE A 213 -19.51 0.21 15.57
N GLU A 214 -20.10 0.23 16.75
CA GLU A 214 -20.33 1.46 17.51
C GLU A 214 -19.02 2.15 17.91
N SER A 215 -17.95 1.39 18.10
CA SER A 215 -16.65 1.91 18.48
C SER A 215 -15.84 2.48 17.31
N TYR A 216 -15.92 1.87 16.12
CA TYR A 216 -14.94 2.15 15.05
C TYR A 216 -15.55 2.67 13.75
N TYR A 217 -16.83 2.39 13.45
CA TYR A 217 -17.44 2.72 12.16
C TYR A 217 -18.24 4.02 12.18
N GLY A 218 -17.75 5.01 12.95
CA GLY A 218 -18.30 6.36 12.98
C GLY A 218 -17.67 7.28 11.94
N PRO A 219 -18.40 8.34 11.50
CA PRO A 219 -17.90 9.31 10.53
C PRO A 219 -16.62 10.02 11.00
N ASN A 220 -16.46 10.24 12.29
CA ASN A 220 -15.28 10.87 12.89
C ASN A 220 -14.02 9.97 12.89
N ASN A 221 -14.16 8.70 12.55
CA ASN A 221 -13.05 7.73 12.38
C ASN A 221 -12.85 7.36 10.90
N ALA A 222 -13.43 8.11 9.97
CA ALA A 222 -13.45 7.80 8.55
C ALA A 222 -12.94 8.92 7.66
N VAL A 223 -12.42 8.54 6.50
CA VAL A 223 -12.14 9.41 5.35
C VAL A 223 -12.91 8.86 4.16
N LEU A 224 -13.61 9.73 3.44
CA LEU A 224 -14.26 9.43 2.17
C LEU A 224 -13.55 10.19 1.06
N ALA A 225 -12.98 9.49 0.10
CA ALA A 225 -12.38 10.08 -1.09
C ALA A 225 -13.19 9.75 -2.35
N ILE A 226 -13.37 10.74 -3.23
CA ILE A 226 -14.04 10.60 -4.52
C ILE A 226 -13.13 11.22 -5.57
N VAL A 227 -12.78 10.45 -6.60
CA VAL A 227 -11.97 10.89 -7.74
C VAL A 227 -12.70 10.57 -9.03
N GLY A 228 -12.86 11.54 -9.92
CA GLY A 228 -13.49 11.31 -11.21
C GLY A 228 -14.32 12.48 -11.72
N ASP A 229 -15.29 12.19 -12.59
CA ASP A 229 -16.10 13.18 -13.32
C ASP A 229 -17.17 13.81 -12.40
N VAL A 230 -16.70 14.55 -11.41
CA VAL A 230 -17.54 15.26 -10.43
C VAL A 230 -16.79 16.46 -9.88
N THR A 231 -17.48 17.60 -9.79
CA THR A 231 -16.88 18.79 -9.16
C THR A 231 -16.85 18.66 -7.64
N PRO A 232 -15.90 19.31 -6.95
CA PRO A 232 -15.85 19.32 -5.48
C PRO A 232 -17.16 19.80 -4.85
N GLU A 233 -17.78 20.83 -5.40
CA GLU A 233 -19.03 21.43 -4.90
C GLU A 233 -20.18 20.41 -4.94
N GLU A 234 -20.35 19.71 -6.07
CA GLU A 234 -21.38 18.67 -6.21
C GLU A 234 -21.14 17.50 -5.27
N ALA A 235 -19.91 17.01 -5.22
CA ALA A 235 -19.54 15.90 -4.35
C ALA A 235 -19.78 16.25 -2.88
N PHE A 236 -19.31 17.41 -2.41
CA PHE A 236 -19.50 17.86 -1.04
C PHE A 236 -20.98 18.02 -0.69
N ALA A 237 -21.81 18.60 -1.58
CA ALA A 237 -23.23 18.74 -1.35
C ALA A 237 -23.94 17.38 -1.23
N LYS A 238 -23.63 16.42 -2.09
CA LYS A 238 -24.17 15.06 -2.05
C LYS A 238 -23.72 14.32 -0.77
N VAL A 239 -22.45 14.39 -0.42
CA VAL A 239 -21.92 13.76 0.81
C VAL A 239 -22.57 14.37 2.04
N GLU A 240 -22.71 15.70 2.12
CA GLU A 240 -23.39 16.36 3.25
C GLU A 240 -24.86 15.95 3.37
N LYS A 241 -25.56 15.81 2.25
CA LYS A 241 -26.96 15.34 2.19
C LYS A 241 -27.12 13.96 2.85
N TYR A 242 -26.24 13.02 2.55
CA TYR A 242 -26.40 11.64 3.01
C TYR A 242 -25.68 11.33 4.33
N PHE A 243 -24.49 11.89 4.54
CA PHE A 243 -23.66 11.60 5.71
C PHE A 243 -23.80 12.64 6.83
N GLY A 244 -24.24 13.86 6.54
CA GLY A 244 -24.24 14.96 7.51
C GLY A 244 -25.05 14.70 8.78
N SER A 245 -26.13 13.90 8.69
CA SER A 245 -26.96 13.54 9.83
C SER A 245 -26.47 12.36 10.66
N ILE A 246 -25.41 11.64 10.23
CA ILE A 246 -24.86 10.50 10.96
C ILE A 246 -24.09 11.03 12.16
N PRO A 247 -24.41 10.61 13.39
CA PRO A 247 -23.72 11.13 14.56
C PRO A 247 -22.28 10.62 14.65
N ALA A 248 -21.38 11.45 15.18
CA ALA A 248 -20.05 10.99 15.60
C ALA A 248 -20.17 9.93 16.70
N ARG A 249 -19.21 9.01 16.72
CA ARG A 249 -19.18 7.92 17.72
C ARG A 249 -17.94 8.04 18.61
N PRO A 250 -18.02 7.65 19.89
CA PRO A 250 -16.85 7.54 20.72
C PRO A 250 -15.86 6.51 20.12
N THR A 251 -14.67 6.96 19.78
CA THR A 251 -13.61 6.06 19.29
C THR A 251 -12.67 5.72 20.42
N PRO A 252 -12.33 4.44 20.66
CA PRO A 252 -11.37 4.05 21.68
C PRO A 252 -10.00 4.69 21.48
N ALA A 253 -9.27 4.90 22.57
CA ALA A 253 -7.89 5.35 22.50
C ALA A 253 -7.03 4.32 21.76
N LYS A 254 -6.13 4.79 20.91
CA LYS A 254 -5.18 3.91 20.23
C LYS A 254 -4.24 3.26 21.25
N PRO A 255 -3.97 1.94 21.14
CA PRO A 255 -2.96 1.29 21.93
C PRO A 255 -1.56 1.82 21.61
N ASP A 256 -0.65 1.73 22.57
CA ASP A 256 0.78 1.95 22.30
C ASP A 256 1.35 0.74 21.55
N VAL A 257 1.58 0.91 20.27
CA VAL A 257 2.09 -0.13 19.36
C VAL A 257 3.60 -0.02 19.10
N ALA A 258 4.29 0.94 19.72
CA ALA A 258 5.72 1.16 19.49
C ALA A 258 6.55 -0.06 19.88
N GLU A 259 7.41 -0.50 18.98
CA GLU A 259 8.29 -1.67 19.14
C GLU A 259 9.70 -1.26 19.57
N LYS A 260 10.35 -2.13 20.32
CA LYS A 260 11.79 -2.03 20.56
C LYS A 260 12.55 -2.76 19.45
N ALA A 261 13.75 -2.30 19.15
CA ALA A 261 14.64 -3.03 18.26
C ALA A 261 14.96 -4.42 18.86
N ASN A 262 15.03 -5.43 17.99
CA ASN A 262 15.48 -6.75 18.38
C ASN A 262 16.99 -6.71 18.72
N THR A 263 17.35 -7.22 19.88
CA THR A 263 18.77 -7.30 20.31
C THR A 263 19.44 -8.61 19.89
N LYS A 264 18.66 -9.57 19.36
CA LYS A 264 19.09 -10.89 18.90
C LYS A 264 18.25 -11.30 17.71
N GLU A 265 18.86 -12.09 16.83
CA GLU A 265 18.13 -12.80 15.79
C GLU A 265 17.09 -13.73 16.43
N ARG A 266 15.92 -13.81 15.79
CA ARG A 266 14.84 -14.73 16.15
C ARG A 266 14.59 -15.64 14.97
N THR A 267 14.44 -16.92 15.23
CA THR A 267 14.26 -17.93 14.20
C THR A 267 13.05 -18.80 14.52
N LEU A 268 12.21 -19.01 13.52
CA LEU A 268 11.16 -20.01 13.50
C LEU A 268 11.47 -21.00 12.38
N SER A 269 11.32 -22.28 12.63
CA SER A 269 11.45 -23.33 11.63
C SER A 269 10.27 -24.28 11.74
N GLN A 270 9.63 -24.58 10.61
CA GLN A 270 8.51 -25.50 10.57
C GLN A 270 8.48 -26.27 9.25
N THR A 271 7.73 -27.37 9.23
CA THR A 271 7.49 -28.15 8.02
C THR A 271 6.12 -27.80 7.46
N ASP A 272 6.08 -27.41 6.20
CA ASP A 272 4.84 -27.21 5.46
C ASP A 272 4.59 -28.44 4.57
N PRO A 273 3.54 -29.24 4.83
CA PRO A 273 3.27 -30.45 4.06
C PRO A 273 2.81 -30.16 2.61
N LEU A 274 2.45 -28.92 2.31
CA LEU A 274 2.01 -28.49 0.97
C LEU A 274 3.17 -27.97 0.11
N ALA A 275 4.32 -27.66 0.74
CA ALA A 275 5.47 -27.10 0.06
C ALA A 275 6.35 -28.18 -0.56
N ASN A 276 6.64 -28.06 -1.85
CA ASN A 276 7.53 -28.95 -2.59
C ASN A 276 8.96 -28.41 -2.68
N VAL A 277 9.16 -27.14 -2.37
CA VAL A 277 10.43 -26.41 -2.42
C VAL A 277 10.66 -25.75 -1.09
N PRO A 278 11.86 -25.79 -0.50
CA PRO A 278 12.09 -25.08 0.77
C PRO A 278 12.08 -23.57 0.56
N ALA A 279 11.62 -22.84 1.61
CA ALA A 279 11.53 -21.40 1.61
C ALA A 279 12.20 -20.76 2.83
N VAL A 280 12.58 -19.52 2.71
CA VAL A 280 13.03 -18.66 3.82
C VAL A 280 12.40 -17.29 3.71
N ALA A 281 11.95 -16.76 4.84
CA ALA A 281 11.59 -15.36 4.98
C ALA A 281 12.52 -14.70 6.00
N VAL A 282 12.96 -13.49 5.69
CA VAL A 282 13.77 -12.65 6.59
C VAL A 282 13.08 -11.31 6.75
N GLY A 283 12.87 -10.86 7.99
CA GLY A 283 12.18 -9.62 8.28
C GLY A 283 12.94 -8.73 9.26
N TRP A 284 12.99 -7.43 8.98
CA TRP A 284 13.55 -6.41 9.86
C TRP A 284 12.45 -5.47 10.31
N LYS A 285 12.37 -5.23 11.64
CA LYS A 285 11.44 -4.25 12.20
C LYS A 285 11.79 -2.84 11.77
N LEU A 286 10.79 -2.11 11.34
CA LEU A 286 10.85 -0.68 11.09
C LEU A 286 9.87 0.06 12.01
N PRO A 287 10.17 1.29 12.41
CA PRO A 287 9.30 2.09 13.25
C PRO A 287 7.99 2.43 12.53
N ALA A 288 7.06 3.02 13.27
CA ALA A 288 5.87 3.65 12.71
C ALA A 288 6.25 4.68 11.64
N ARG A 289 5.34 4.91 10.69
CA ARG A 289 5.52 5.87 9.59
C ARG A 289 5.75 7.29 10.11
N GLY A 290 6.45 8.10 9.34
CA GLY A 290 6.73 9.50 9.61
C GLY A 290 8.19 9.76 9.95
N THR A 291 9.07 8.79 9.76
CA THR A 291 10.52 8.94 9.94
C THR A 291 11.22 9.36 8.65
N LYS A 292 12.44 9.84 8.78
CA LYS A 292 13.29 10.16 7.62
C LYS A 292 13.70 8.91 6.82
N ASP A 293 13.50 7.73 7.38
CA ASP A 293 13.96 6.47 6.83
C ASP A 293 12.86 5.71 6.05
N ASP A 294 11.60 6.17 6.09
CA ASP A 294 10.47 5.50 5.42
C ASP A 294 10.69 5.34 3.91
N VAL A 295 10.99 6.44 3.21
CA VAL A 295 11.22 6.40 1.76
C VAL A 295 12.53 5.69 1.41
N PRO A 296 13.66 5.95 2.11
CA PRO A 296 14.87 5.16 1.93
C PRO A 296 14.69 3.65 2.16
N ALA A 297 13.88 3.24 3.15
CA ALA A 297 13.59 1.83 3.40
C ALA A 297 12.76 1.20 2.26
N ALA A 298 11.79 1.93 1.71
CA ALA A 298 11.04 1.48 0.55
C ALA A 298 11.96 1.31 -0.68
N VAL A 299 12.84 2.28 -0.93
CA VAL A 299 13.83 2.20 -2.03
C VAL A 299 14.82 1.06 -1.79
N LEU A 300 15.27 0.83 -0.55
CA LEU A 300 16.13 -0.31 -0.20
C LEU A 300 15.44 -1.65 -0.48
N GLY A 301 14.20 -1.81 -0.06
CA GLY A 301 13.41 -3.01 -0.32
C GLY A 301 13.26 -3.29 -1.82
N HIS A 302 12.92 -2.27 -2.59
CA HIS A 302 12.81 -2.39 -4.05
C HIS A 302 14.16 -2.69 -4.73
N LEU A 303 15.25 -2.06 -4.30
CA LEU A 303 16.60 -2.37 -4.78
C LEU A 303 16.99 -3.83 -4.50
N LEU A 304 16.61 -4.34 -3.32
CA LEU A 304 16.93 -5.72 -2.92
C LEU A 304 16.11 -6.75 -3.68
N ALA A 305 14.77 -6.58 -3.79
CA ALA A 305 13.86 -7.61 -4.28
C ALA A 305 12.76 -7.10 -5.25
N GLY A 306 12.79 -5.85 -5.70
CA GLY A 306 11.79 -5.29 -6.63
C GLY A 306 11.96 -5.83 -8.04
N GLY A 307 11.46 -7.04 -8.30
CA GLY A 307 11.45 -7.68 -9.60
C GLY A 307 12.81 -8.19 -10.10
N GLU A 308 12.85 -8.60 -11.35
CA GLU A 308 14.01 -9.31 -11.93
C GLU A 308 15.29 -8.46 -12.02
N ALA A 309 15.18 -7.13 -12.08
CA ALA A 309 16.34 -6.23 -12.11
C ALA A 309 16.95 -5.97 -10.73
N SER A 310 16.36 -6.50 -9.66
CA SER A 310 16.79 -6.32 -8.28
C SER A 310 18.09 -7.03 -7.97
N ARG A 311 18.80 -6.53 -6.95
CA ARG A 311 20.13 -7.04 -6.58
C ARG A 311 20.12 -8.51 -6.20
N LEU A 312 19.16 -8.93 -5.37
CA LEU A 312 19.08 -10.33 -4.93
C LEU A 312 18.64 -11.25 -6.04
N TYR A 313 17.72 -10.82 -6.92
CA TYR A 313 17.36 -11.65 -8.07
C TYR A 313 18.56 -11.86 -8.98
N GLN A 314 19.26 -10.80 -9.36
CA GLN A 314 20.45 -10.90 -10.21
C GLN A 314 21.60 -11.67 -9.52
N GLY A 315 21.84 -11.45 -8.23
CA GLY A 315 22.92 -12.08 -7.49
C GLY A 315 22.66 -13.52 -7.08
N LEU A 316 21.46 -13.83 -6.59
CA LEU A 316 21.15 -15.11 -5.95
C LEU A 316 20.31 -16.05 -6.81
N VAL A 317 19.46 -15.52 -7.71
CA VAL A 317 18.69 -16.36 -8.65
C VAL A 317 19.51 -16.59 -9.91
N LYS A 318 19.98 -15.54 -10.59
CA LYS A 318 20.72 -15.65 -11.86
C LYS A 318 22.21 -15.96 -11.69
N GLY A 319 22.88 -15.35 -10.69
CA GLY A 319 24.33 -15.44 -10.51
C GLY A 319 24.76 -16.69 -9.77
N LYS A 320 24.45 -16.77 -8.47
CA LYS A 320 24.85 -17.90 -7.60
C LYS A 320 23.93 -19.10 -7.68
N GLU A 321 22.76 -18.94 -8.28
CA GLU A 321 21.72 -19.96 -8.41
C GLU A 321 21.30 -20.63 -7.08
N LEU A 322 21.38 -19.91 -5.97
CA LEU A 322 20.95 -20.37 -4.65
C LEU A 322 19.42 -20.36 -4.52
N LEU A 323 18.77 -19.40 -5.15
CA LEU A 323 17.33 -19.21 -5.13
C LEU A 323 16.69 -19.61 -6.46
N VAL A 324 15.43 -20.01 -6.39
CA VAL A 324 14.53 -20.18 -7.53
C VAL A 324 13.78 -18.88 -7.78
N GLU A 325 13.40 -18.21 -6.68
CA GLU A 325 12.61 -16.97 -6.67
C GLU A 325 12.97 -16.16 -5.44
N ILE A 326 12.89 -14.84 -5.56
CA ILE A 326 12.98 -13.88 -4.45
C ILE A 326 11.99 -12.77 -4.68
N ASP A 327 11.25 -12.40 -3.64
CA ASP A 327 10.36 -11.25 -3.61
C ASP A 327 10.44 -10.56 -2.24
N GLY A 328 9.93 -9.35 -2.13
CA GLY A 328 9.90 -8.64 -0.87
C GLY A 328 9.94 -7.13 -1.00
N GLY A 329 9.87 -6.47 0.14
CA GLY A 329 9.86 -5.02 0.21
C GLY A 329 9.44 -4.49 1.57
N LEU A 330 9.30 -3.19 1.67
CA LEU A 330 8.73 -2.52 2.83
C LEU A 330 7.23 -2.82 2.90
N ASN A 331 6.74 -3.21 4.08
CA ASN A 331 5.33 -3.53 4.33
C ASN A 331 4.79 -4.73 3.52
N TRP A 332 5.61 -5.36 2.72
CA TRP A 332 5.26 -6.54 1.93
C TRP A 332 5.19 -7.81 2.84
N PRO A 333 4.29 -8.74 2.60
CA PRO A 333 3.23 -8.79 1.56
C PRO A 333 1.90 -8.21 2.03
N LEU A 334 1.88 -7.48 3.15
CA LEU A 334 0.66 -7.09 3.85
C LEU A 334 -0.07 -5.95 3.13
N ASP A 335 0.68 -5.03 2.50
CA ASP A 335 0.15 -3.91 1.73
C ASP A 335 1.29 -3.17 0.98
N ASP A 336 0.94 -2.08 0.28
CA ASP A 336 1.91 -1.20 -0.36
C ASP A 336 2.89 -0.57 0.63
N ALA A 337 4.07 -0.22 0.13
CA ALA A 337 5.17 0.32 0.91
C ALA A 337 4.85 1.59 1.73
N PHE A 338 3.78 2.30 1.39
CA PHE A 338 3.36 3.54 2.06
C PHE A 338 1.97 3.46 2.68
N SER A 339 1.35 2.28 2.73
CA SER A 339 -0.01 2.05 3.25
C SER A 339 0.00 1.48 4.67
N TYR A 340 0.74 2.10 5.58
CA TYR A 340 0.79 1.74 7.01
C TYR A 340 0.92 2.97 7.90
N GLU A 341 0.56 2.84 9.18
CA GLU A 341 0.72 3.87 10.21
C GLU A 341 1.63 3.41 11.36
N GLY A 342 1.38 2.23 11.91
CA GLY A 342 2.16 1.65 13.00
C GLY A 342 3.50 1.03 12.55
N PRO A 343 4.22 0.32 13.45
CA PRO A 343 5.43 -0.40 13.08
C PRO A 343 5.19 -1.41 11.96
N THR A 344 6.15 -1.55 11.05
CA THR A 344 6.08 -2.50 9.94
C THR A 344 7.37 -3.29 9.78
N LEU A 345 7.43 -4.12 8.75
CA LEU A 345 8.59 -4.94 8.40
C LEU A 345 9.08 -4.59 6.99
N LEU A 346 10.39 -4.60 6.82
CA LEU A 346 10.98 -4.89 5.53
C LEU A 346 11.16 -6.40 5.49
N THR A 347 10.48 -7.07 4.56
CA THR A 347 10.47 -8.53 4.46
C THR A 347 11.03 -8.96 3.12
N LEU A 348 11.85 -10.00 3.13
CA LEU A 348 12.32 -10.71 1.95
C LEU A 348 11.86 -12.17 2.07
N PHE A 349 11.36 -12.73 0.98
CA PHE A 349 10.93 -14.12 0.88
C PHE A 349 11.61 -14.78 -0.32
N GLY A 350 12.23 -15.93 -0.12
CA GLY A 350 12.90 -16.66 -1.20
C GLY A 350 12.60 -18.15 -1.17
N LEU A 351 12.32 -18.71 -2.34
CA LEU A 351 12.34 -20.15 -2.58
C LEU A 351 13.77 -20.56 -2.93
N TYR A 352 14.33 -21.55 -2.23
CA TYR A 352 15.71 -21.98 -2.48
C TYR A 352 15.80 -23.43 -2.95
N LYS A 353 16.88 -23.74 -3.66
CA LYS A 353 17.09 -25.08 -4.22
C LYS A 353 17.30 -26.13 -3.13
N PRO A 354 16.81 -27.38 -3.29
CA PRO A 354 16.93 -28.43 -2.27
C PRO A 354 18.37 -28.82 -1.87
N ASP A 355 19.36 -28.54 -2.71
CA ASP A 355 20.78 -28.72 -2.44
C ASP A 355 21.43 -27.55 -1.70
N THR A 356 20.66 -26.51 -1.40
CA THR A 356 21.06 -25.34 -0.63
C THR A 356 20.46 -25.40 0.78
N THR A 357 20.91 -24.56 1.70
CA THR A 357 20.36 -24.44 3.05
C THR A 357 19.84 -23.04 3.32
N ALA A 358 18.80 -22.90 4.16
CA ALA A 358 18.30 -21.60 4.60
C ALA A 358 19.43 -20.71 5.16
N LYS A 359 20.35 -21.30 5.94
CA LYS A 359 21.51 -20.59 6.48
C LYS A 359 22.42 -20.01 5.39
N ALA A 360 22.65 -20.72 4.30
CA ALA A 360 23.46 -20.23 3.19
C ALA A 360 22.75 -19.09 2.45
N VAL A 361 21.43 -19.17 2.29
CA VAL A 361 20.62 -18.10 1.69
C VAL A 361 20.64 -16.85 2.56
N VAL A 362 20.37 -16.97 3.86
CA VAL A 362 20.39 -15.84 4.81
C VAL A 362 21.77 -15.18 4.82
N ALA A 363 22.85 -15.96 4.89
CA ALA A 363 24.21 -15.41 4.83
C ALA A 363 24.50 -14.67 3.51
N ALA A 364 23.94 -15.13 2.40
CA ALA A 364 24.08 -14.44 1.12
C ALA A 364 23.29 -13.13 1.07
N ILE A 365 22.07 -13.10 1.64
CA ILE A 365 21.27 -11.87 1.80
C ILE A 365 22.01 -10.88 2.71
N ASP A 366 22.51 -11.33 3.87
CA ASP A 366 23.26 -10.50 4.81
C ASP A 366 24.51 -9.89 4.18
N ALA A 367 25.21 -10.66 3.33
CA ALA A 367 26.38 -10.17 2.61
C ALA A 367 26.03 -9.01 1.65
N GLU A 368 24.89 -9.08 0.96
CA GLU A 368 24.43 -8.00 0.08
C GLU A 368 23.99 -6.77 0.90
N ILE A 369 23.28 -6.95 2.02
CA ILE A 369 22.90 -5.86 2.92
C ILE A 369 24.15 -5.20 3.51
N ALA A 370 25.13 -5.99 3.97
CA ALA A 370 26.40 -5.47 4.48
C ALA A 370 27.21 -4.72 3.40
N SER A 371 27.09 -5.13 2.14
CA SER A 371 27.69 -4.39 1.01
C SER A 371 27.02 -3.03 0.82
N ILE A 372 25.70 -2.96 0.89
CA ILE A 372 24.93 -1.71 0.81
C ILE A 372 25.29 -0.79 1.99
N ALA A 373 25.37 -1.33 3.20
CA ALA A 373 25.75 -0.60 4.41
C ALA A 373 27.14 0.07 4.31
N LYS A 374 28.06 -0.53 3.51
CA LYS A 374 29.37 0.05 3.17
C LYS A 374 29.33 1.07 2.03
N GLY A 375 28.15 1.39 1.51
CA GLY A 375 27.98 2.35 0.42
C GLY A 375 28.19 1.77 -0.99
N ASN A 376 28.24 0.46 -1.16
CA ASN A 376 28.45 -0.20 -2.45
C ASN A 376 27.15 -0.24 -3.26
N VAL A 377 26.55 0.91 -3.54
CA VAL A 377 25.42 1.08 -4.47
C VAL A 377 25.85 1.97 -5.61
N GLY A 378 25.90 1.41 -6.81
CA GLY A 378 26.32 2.15 -8.00
C GLY A 378 25.28 3.21 -8.41
N PRO A 379 25.71 4.37 -8.95
CA PRO A 379 24.76 5.42 -9.37
C PRO A 379 23.72 4.92 -10.37
N ALA A 380 24.11 4.13 -11.35
CA ALA A 380 23.19 3.59 -12.36
C ALA A 380 22.18 2.62 -11.78
N GLU A 381 22.57 1.81 -10.79
CA GLU A 381 21.67 0.90 -10.07
C GLU A 381 20.63 1.68 -9.27
N LEU A 382 21.06 2.66 -8.50
CA LEU A 382 20.17 3.52 -7.71
C LEU A 382 19.18 4.28 -8.60
N GLU A 383 19.64 4.88 -9.69
CA GLU A 383 18.77 5.63 -10.62
C GLU A 383 17.77 4.71 -11.30
N ARG A 384 18.16 3.50 -11.71
CA ARG A 384 17.23 2.50 -12.24
C ARG A 384 16.16 2.14 -11.22
N THR A 385 16.54 1.83 -9.98
CA THR A 385 15.62 1.49 -8.90
C THR A 385 14.59 2.61 -8.67
N LYS A 386 15.06 3.86 -8.54
CA LYS A 386 14.16 5.01 -8.34
C LYS A 386 13.23 5.23 -9.52
N THR A 387 13.75 5.10 -10.75
CA THR A 387 12.94 5.26 -11.97
C THR A 387 11.84 4.19 -12.04
N MET A 388 12.14 2.93 -11.73
CA MET A 388 11.16 1.85 -11.70
C MET A 388 10.08 2.13 -10.65
N MET A 389 10.46 2.47 -9.41
CA MET A 389 9.49 2.80 -8.36
C MET A 389 8.58 3.97 -8.72
N VAL A 390 9.12 5.02 -9.35
CA VAL A 390 8.31 6.17 -9.79
C VAL A 390 7.38 5.77 -10.95
N SER A 391 7.86 4.94 -11.88
CA SER A 391 7.03 4.42 -12.97
C SER A 391 5.88 3.56 -12.45
N ASP A 392 6.16 2.67 -11.51
CA ASP A 392 5.15 1.81 -10.89
C ASP A 392 4.11 2.63 -10.13
N LEU A 393 4.56 3.66 -9.38
CA LEU A 393 3.67 4.59 -8.70
C LEU A 393 2.72 5.31 -9.67
N TYR A 394 3.23 5.81 -10.79
CA TYR A 394 2.36 6.44 -11.79
C TYR A 394 1.42 5.44 -12.46
N GLY A 395 1.89 4.21 -12.75
CA GLY A 395 1.05 3.13 -13.25
C GLY A 395 -0.11 2.78 -12.31
N GLN A 396 0.17 2.69 -11.02
CA GLN A 396 -0.87 2.47 -9.99
C GLN A 396 -1.88 3.62 -9.90
N LEU A 397 -1.50 4.85 -10.28
CA LEU A 397 -2.37 6.02 -10.20
C LEU A 397 -3.13 6.32 -11.51
N GLU A 398 -3.13 5.42 -12.49
CA GLU A 398 -3.83 5.63 -13.76
C GLU A 398 -5.36 5.62 -13.60
N MET A 399 -5.89 4.76 -12.73
CA MET A 399 -7.34 4.61 -12.55
C MET A 399 -7.89 5.58 -11.49
N PRO A 400 -9.11 6.13 -11.68
CA PRO A 400 -9.75 6.97 -10.67
C PRO A 400 -9.87 6.28 -9.29
N LEU A 401 -10.13 4.97 -9.26
CA LEU A 401 -10.25 4.21 -8.03
C LEU A 401 -8.95 4.16 -7.23
N ASP A 402 -7.84 3.92 -7.93
CA ASP A 402 -6.53 3.82 -7.28
C ASP A 402 -6.07 5.18 -6.75
N ARG A 403 -6.36 6.26 -7.50
CA ARG A 403 -6.16 7.64 -7.00
C ARG A 403 -7.04 7.94 -5.78
N ALA A 404 -8.32 7.53 -5.80
CA ALA A 404 -9.20 7.70 -4.66
C ALA A 404 -8.66 6.98 -3.41
N THR A 405 -8.18 5.76 -3.57
CA THR A 405 -7.55 4.99 -2.49
C THR A 405 -6.28 5.68 -1.99
N ALA A 406 -5.40 6.12 -2.89
CA ALA A 406 -4.15 6.78 -2.53
C ALA A 406 -4.38 8.08 -1.74
N VAL A 407 -5.25 8.97 -2.20
CA VAL A 407 -5.53 10.23 -1.49
C VAL A 407 -6.33 10.01 -0.20
N CYS A 408 -7.19 8.97 -0.16
CA CYS A 408 -7.92 8.55 1.04
C CYS A 408 -6.96 8.11 2.15
N LEU A 409 -6.04 7.20 1.84
CA LEU A 409 -5.05 6.70 2.80
C LEU A 409 -4.03 7.76 3.18
N ALA A 410 -3.61 8.62 2.22
CA ALA A 410 -2.77 9.76 2.53
C ALA A 410 -3.45 10.70 3.54
N GLN A 411 -4.71 11.04 3.34
CA GLN A 411 -5.50 11.83 4.31
C GLN A 411 -5.62 11.08 5.65
N LEU A 412 -5.91 9.78 5.61
CA LEU A 412 -6.09 8.97 6.82
C LEU A 412 -4.83 8.96 7.67
N PHE A 413 -3.64 8.74 7.08
CA PHE A 413 -2.39 8.55 7.82
C PHE A 413 -1.63 9.83 8.12
N THR A 414 -1.68 10.82 7.22
CA THR A 414 -0.86 12.03 7.32
C THR A 414 -1.67 13.30 7.61
N GLY A 415 -2.99 13.26 7.43
CA GLY A 415 -3.84 14.44 7.47
C GLY A 415 -3.73 15.34 6.24
N ASP A 416 -2.97 14.93 5.23
CA ASP A 416 -2.76 15.68 3.98
C ASP A 416 -2.91 14.75 2.76
N PRO A 417 -4.03 14.82 2.02
CA PRO A 417 -4.23 13.97 0.84
C PRO A 417 -3.27 14.31 -0.30
N ALA A 418 -2.75 15.55 -0.35
CA ALA A 418 -1.82 15.98 -1.38
C ALA A 418 -0.40 15.42 -1.16
N SER A 419 -0.09 14.83 0.01
CA SER A 419 1.21 14.24 0.32
C SER A 419 1.62 13.11 -0.63
N VAL A 420 0.66 12.44 -1.30
CA VAL A 420 0.92 11.45 -2.35
C VAL A 420 1.70 12.05 -3.53
N ASN A 421 1.46 13.32 -3.85
CA ASN A 421 2.13 14.02 -4.93
C ASN A 421 3.62 14.28 -4.66
N ASP A 422 4.06 14.15 -3.42
CA ASP A 422 5.45 14.34 -3.04
C ASP A 422 6.30 13.07 -3.15
N LEU A 423 5.67 11.90 -3.24
CA LEU A 423 6.37 10.61 -3.27
C LEU A 423 7.39 10.50 -4.40
N PRO A 424 7.07 10.87 -5.67
CA PRO A 424 8.06 10.80 -6.75
C PRO A 424 9.32 11.63 -6.45
N ARG A 425 9.14 12.84 -5.93
CA ARG A 425 10.27 13.73 -5.56
C ARG A 425 11.06 13.16 -4.37
N LYS A 426 10.39 12.61 -3.37
CA LYS A 426 11.03 11.98 -2.21
C LYS A 426 11.84 10.75 -2.62
N ILE A 427 11.30 9.91 -3.50
CA ILE A 427 11.99 8.73 -4.06
C ILE A 427 13.22 9.21 -4.86
N ALA A 428 13.05 10.18 -5.75
CA ALA A 428 14.16 10.72 -6.55
C ALA A 428 15.29 11.32 -5.70
N ALA A 429 14.97 11.85 -4.53
CA ALA A 429 15.95 12.47 -3.61
C ALA A 429 16.76 11.46 -2.80
N VAL A 430 16.41 10.18 -2.76
CA VAL A 430 17.14 9.15 -2.00
C VAL A 430 18.56 9.00 -2.55
N THR A 431 19.52 8.99 -1.65
CA THR A 431 20.97 8.85 -1.95
C THR A 431 21.49 7.47 -1.54
N SER A 432 22.66 7.10 -2.06
CA SER A 432 23.35 5.88 -1.61
C SER A 432 23.73 5.93 -0.11
N ALA A 433 23.97 7.11 0.44
CA ALA A 433 24.22 7.29 1.86
C ALA A 433 22.96 7.02 2.71
N ASP A 434 21.77 7.37 2.20
CA ASP A 434 20.51 7.03 2.87
C ASP A 434 20.29 5.52 2.90
N LEU A 435 20.55 4.82 1.79
CA LEU A 435 20.47 3.37 1.73
C LEU A 435 21.49 2.71 2.68
N ALA A 436 22.72 3.21 2.72
CA ALA A 436 23.75 2.70 3.62
C ALA A 436 23.34 2.85 5.10
N ARG A 437 22.75 4.00 5.45
CA ARG A 437 22.24 4.24 6.81
C ARG A 437 21.11 3.29 7.21
N VAL A 438 20.15 3.04 6.30
CA VAL A 438 19.03 2.12 6.59
C VAL A 438 19.51 0.68 6.63
N ALA A 439 20.48 0.30 5.81
CA ALA A 439 21.06 -1.04 5.77
C ALA A 439 21.97 -1.36 6.97
N SER A 440 22.41 -0.36 7.75
CA SER A 440 23.27 -0.49 8.94
C SER A 440 22.47 -0.68 10.21
#